data_fb25212287fee109a0ca5798e2989033
#
_entry.id   fb25212287fee109a0ca5798e2989033
#
_cell.length_a   1.000
_cell.length_b   1.000
_cell.length_c   1.000
_cell.angle_alpha   90.00
_cell.angle_beta   90.00
_cell.angle_gamma   90.00
#
_symmetry.space_group_name_H-M   'P 1'
#
loop_
_entity.id
_entity.type
_entity.pdbx_description
1 polymer ?
#
loop_
_entity_poly.entity_id
_entity_poly.type
_entity_poly.pdbx_seq_one_letter_code
_entity_poly.pdbx_strand_id
1 'polypeptide(L)'
;MSNLDMQVEVNQVRPFVYQHLVRSQNWIHYNQSLANPLGANFRELIFILRYQPISRLCFNATYSYSKQGLDSSKTSTNFGGDVTRSYIIPPNGPVVPMFQGVVNQISAVSLNASYMLWHNLFIDAGIFSRTQTNSMILKKQSTIYRIGLRLNLAQQDYRN
;
A
#
# COMPACT_ATOMS: atom_id res chain seq x y z
N MET A 1 -7.79 -28.13 3.61
CA MET A 1 -6.87 -27.66 4.68
C MET A 1 -7.72 -26.78 5.59
N SER A 2 -7.80 -27.09 6.86
CA SER A 2 -8.47 -26.26 7.84
C SER A 2 -7.59 -25.07 8.21
N ASN A 3 -8.21 -23.90 8.50
CA ASN A 3 -7.52 -22.69 8.98
C ASN A 3 -6.53 -22.04 7.98
N LEU A 4 -6.79 -22.17 6.70
CA LEU A 4 -6.08 -21.47 5.62
C LEU A 4 -7.05 -20.50 4.95
N ASP A 5 -6.69 -19.23 4.93
CA ASP A 5 -7.40 -18.16 4.23
C ASP A 5 -6.50 -17.50 3.18
N MET A 6 -7.00 -17.35 1.97
CA MET A 6 -6.31 -16.72 0.84
C MET A 6 -7.19 -15.62 0.26
N GLN A 7 -6.60 -14.45 0.07
CA GLN A 7 -7.27 -13.28 -0.48
C GLN A 7 -6.43 -12.68 -1.61
N VAL A 8 -7.08 -12.36 -2.71
CA VAL A 8 -6.48 -11.65 -3.85
C VAL A 8 -7.28 -10.40 -4.12
N GLU A 9 -6.60 -9.28 -4.23
CA GLU A 9 -7.20 -8.00 -4.57
C GLU A 9 -6.51 -7.39 -5.77
N VAL A 10 -7.29 -6.80 -6.67
CA VAL A 10 -6.81 -6.03 -7.82
C VAL A 10 -7.44 -4.65 -7.75
N ASN A 11 -6.60 -3.63 -7.58
CA ASN A 11 -7.01 -2.24 -7.55
C ASN A 11 -6.50 -1.53 -8.80
N GLN A 12 -7.38 -0.77 -9.44
CA GLN A 12 -7.00 0.07 -10.59
C GLN A 12 -7.68 1.41 -10.49
N VAL A 13 -6.90 2.47 -10.57
CA VAL A 13 -7.38 3.84 -10.62
C VAL A 13 -6.79 4.52 -11.84
N ARG A 14 -7.67 5.07 -12.69
CA ARG A 14 -7.26 5.79 -13.91
C ARG A 14 -6.65 7.15 -13.56
N PRO A 15 -5.87 7.73 -14.49
CA PRO A 15 -5.39 9.11 -14.35
C PRO A 15 -6.55 10.08 -14.12
N PHE A 16 -6.34 11.12 -13.33
CA PHE A 16 -7.22 12.24 -13.04
C PHE A 16 -8.53 11.91 -12.28
N VAL A 17 -8.79 10.66 -11.89
CA VAL A 17 -10.08 10.23 -11.30
C VAL A 17 -10.43 11.03 -10.03
N TYR A 18 -9.46 11.43 -9.24
CA TYR A 18 -9.67 12.14 -7.97
C TYR A 18 -9.30 13.62 -8.03
N GLN A 19 -9.08 14.15 -9.23
CA GLN A 19 -8.78 15.56 -9.45
C GLN A 19 -9.98 16.30 -10.00
N HIS A 20 -10.11 17.56 -9.59
CA HIS A 20 -11.10 18.52 -10.10
C HIS A 20 -10.41 19.79 -10.62
N LEU A 21 -11.12 20.58 -11.41
CA LEU A 21 -10.62 21.85 -11.91
C LEU A 21 -10.25 22.78 -10.76
N VAL A 22 -11.05 22.78 -9.70
CA VAL A 22 -10.78 23.52 -8.47
C VAL A 22 -10.19 22.58 -7.44
N ARG A 23 -8.95 22.83 -7.02
CA ARG A 23 -8.18 21.97 -6.11
C ARG A 23 -8.91 21.64 -4.79
N SER A 24 -9.72 22.57 -4.26
CA SER A 24 -10.47 22.33 -3.02
C SER A 24 -11.54 21.23 -3.14
N GLN A 25 -11.89 20.83 -4.35
CA GLN A 25 -12.83 19.75 -4.63
C GLN A 25 -12.16 18.40 -4.88
N ASN A 26 -10.82 18.34 -4.88
CA ASN A 26 -10.10 17.08 -5.03
C ASN A 26 -10.37 16.17 -3.82
N TRP A 27 -10.29 14.85 -4.03
CA TRP A 27 -10.43 13.84 -2.98
C TRP A 27 -9.17 13.76 -2.13
N ILE A 28 -8.88 14.85 -1.41
CA ILE A 28 -7.72 15.02 -0.54
C ILE A 28 -8.13 15.58 0.82
N HIS A 29 -7.37 15.19 1.85
CA HIS A 29 -7.45 15.77 3.18
C HIS A 29 -6.04 15.94 3.73
N TYR A 30 -5.72 17.13 4.28
CA TYR A 30 -4.36 17.47 4.73
C TYR A 30 -3.26 17.15 3.70
N ASN A 31 -3.50 17.43 2.42
CA ASN A 31 -2.58 17.14 1.32
C ASN A 31 -2.32 15.64 1.07
N GLN A 32 -3.17 14.75 1.56
CA GLN A 32 -3.09 13.32 1.37
C GLN A 32 -4.31 12.80 0.60
N SER A 33 -4.10 11.76 -0.21
CA SER A 33 -5.19 11.09 -0.90
C SER A 33 -6.13 10.40 0.08
N LEU A 34 -7.45 10.60 -0.06
CA LEU A 34 -8.46 9.97 0.78
C LEU A 34 -8.81 8.55 0.35
N ALA A 35 -8.76 8.25 -0.95
CA ALA A 35 -9.26 6.98 -1.47
C ALA A 35 -8.21 5.86 -1.43
N ASN A 36 -7.01 6.12 -1.93
CA ASN A 36 -5.91 5.16 -1.94
C ASN A 36 -4.58 5.90 -1.72
N PRO A 37 -3.67 5.38 -0.87
CA PRO A 37 -2.37 6.02 -0.62
C PRO A 37 -1.53 6.23 -1.88
N LEU A 38 -1.71 5.42 -2.93
CA LEU A 38 -1.04 5.60 -4.21
C LEU A 38 -1.61 6.76 -5.04
N GLY A 39 -2.76 7.33 -4.65
CA GLY A 39 -3.42 8.39 -5.40
C GLY A 39 -4.15 7.88 -6.63
N ALA A 40 -3.70 8.27 -7.83
CA ALA A 40 -4.31 7.88 -9.10
C ALA A 40 -3.25 7.37 -10.10
N ASN A 41 -3.68 6.99 -11.32
CA ASN A 41 -2.83 6.48 -12.40
C ASN A 41 -2.03 5.24 -12.00
N PHE A 42 -2.66 4.28 -11.30
CA PHE A 42 -1.99 3.07 -10.84
C PHE A 42 -2.81 1.80 -11.07
N ARG A 43 -2.12 0.67 -11.04
CA ARG A 43 -2.68 -0.68 -10.87
C ARG A 43 -1.89 -1.38 -9.77
N GLU A 44 -2.62 -2.08 -8.90
CA GLU A 44 -2.07 -2.79 -7.75
C GLU A 44 -2.66 -4.20 -7.69
N LEU A 45 -1.82 -5.17 -7.37
CA LEU A 45 -2.18 -6.54 -7.04
C LEU A 45 -1.73 -6.80 -5.60
N ILE A 46 -2.64 -7.30 -4.77
CA ILE A 46 -2.35 -7.70 -3.39
C ILE A 46 -2.76 -9.16 -3.22
N PHE A 47 -1.84 -9.95 -2.69
CA PHE A 47 -2.08 -11.33 -2.27
C PHE A 47 -1.85 -11.44 -0.78
N ILE A 48 -2.82 -12.00 -0.05
CA ILE A 48 -2.76 -12.19 1.40
C ILE A 48 -3.02 -13.66 1.69
N LEU A 49 -2.15 -14.26 2.50
CA LEU A 49 -2.27 -15.62 3.00
C LEU A 49 -2.26 -15.58 4.53
N ARG A 50 -3.27 -16.20 5.14
CA ARG A 50 -3.34 -16.39 6.59
C ARG A 50 -3.45 -17.88 6.85
N TYR A 51 -2.56 -18.41 7.66
CA TYR A 51 -2.51 -19.83 7.95
C TYR A 51 -2.27 -20.08 9.44
N GLN A 52 -3.15 -20.86 10.04
CA GLN A 52 -3.06 -21.27 11.43
C GLN A 52 -3.01 -22.81 11.53
N PRO A 53 -1.82 -23.43 11.43
CA PRO A 53 -1.67 -24.87 11.46
C PRO A 53 -2.09 -25.49 12.79
N ILE A 54 -1.85 -24.77 13.88
CA ILE A 54 -2.24 -25.15 15.25
C ILE A 54 -2.77 -23.93 15.98
N SER A 55 -3.55 -24.12 17.03
CA SER A 55 -4.19 -23.04 17.81
C SER A 55 -3.21 -21.98 18.35
N ARG A 56 -1.95 -22.35 18.53
CA ARG A 56 -0.91 -21.47 19.10
C ARG A 56 -0.03 -20.77 18.05
N LEU A 57 -0.08 -21.17 16.77
CA LEU A 57 0.83 -20.67 15.73
C LEU A 57 0.03 -20.08 14.58
N CYS A 58 0.30 -18.82 14.27
CA CYS A 58 -0.32 -18.10 13.18
C CYS A 58 0.74 -17.52 12.24
N PHE A 59 0.56 -17.74 10.93
CA PHE A 59 1.36 -17.15 9.87
C PHE A 59 0.53 -16.19 9.05
N ASN A 60 1.09 -15.03 8.74
CA ASN A 60 0.53 -14.09 7.79
C ASN A 60 1.58 -13.74 6.75
N ALA A 61 1.25 -13.92 5.49
CA ALA A 61 2.09 -13.50 4.37
C ALA A 61 1.29 -12.53 3.50
N THR A 62 1.90 -11.42 3.14
CA THR A 62 1.32 -10.45 2.20
C THR A 62 2.35 -10.15 1.12
N TYR A 63 1.91 -10.23 -0.12
CA TYR A 63 2.65 -9.75 -1.28
C TYR A 63 1.85 -8.65 -1.95
N SER A 64 2.47 -7.53 -2.24
CA SER A 64 1.87 -6.47 -3.04
C SER A 64 2.80 -6.06 -4.18
N TYR A 65 2.19 -5.81 -5.33
CA TYR A 65 2.86 -5.24 -6.50
C TYR A 65 2.03 -4.10 -7.04
N SER A 66 2.63 -2.93 -7.16
CA SER A 66 1.99 -1.77 -7.76
C SER A 66 2.84 -1.18 -8.89
N LYS A 67 2.15 -0.74 -9.94
CA LYS A 67 2.71 0.05 -11.03
C LYS A 67 1.92 1.34 -11.14
N GLN A 68 2.61 2.48 -11.13
CA GLN A 68 2.01 3.81 -11.12
C GLN A 68 2.73 4.74 -12.11
N GLY A 69 2.00 5.61 -12.77
CA GLY A 69 2.54 6.74 -13.51
C GLY A 69 2.56 7.98 -12.62
N LEU A 70 3.74 8.47 -12.29
CA LEU A 70 3.93 9.67 -11.48
C LEU A 70 4.13 10.90 -12.34
N ASP A 71 3.69 12.04 -11.85
CA ASP A 71 4.03 13.32 -12.43
C ASP A 71 5.52 13.60 -12.24
N SER A 72 6.18 14.14 -13.28
CA SER A 72 7.59 14.48 -13.20
C SER A 72 7.77 15.84 -12.52
N SER A 73 8.68 15.92 -11.57
CA SER A 73 9.11 17.19 -10.99
C SER A 73 9.88 18.08 -11.98
N LYS A 74 10.43 17.47 -13.06
CA LYS A 74 11.18 18.17 -14.09
C LYS A 74 10.31 18.81 -15.17
N THR A 75 9.05 18.38 -15.29
CA THR A 75 8.08 18.93 -16.23
C THR A 75 6.87 19.46 -15.45
N SER A 76 6.31 20.57 -15.87
CA SER A 76 5.06 21.09 -15.32
C SER A 76 3.85 20.25 -15.70
N THR A 77 4.04 19.21 -16.52
CA THR A 77 2.97 18.37 -17.07
C THR A 77 2.34 17.52 -15.98
N ASN A 78 1.01 17.61 -15.89
CA ASN A 78 0.19 16.78 -15.02
C ASN A 78 -0.26 15.54 -15.80
N PHE A 79 0.14 14.34 -15.36
CA PHE A 79 -0.28 13.06 -15.93
C PHE A 79 -1.39 12.39 -15.11
N GLY A 80 -1.93 13.10 -14.11
CA GLY A 80 -3.06 12.64 -13.30
C GLY A 80 -2.70 11.60 -12.25
N GLY A 81 -1.43 11.51 -11.85
CA GLY A 81 -0.97 10.66 -10.76
C GLY A 81 -1.07 11.33 -9.39
N ASP A 82 -0.75 12.62 -9.34
CA ASP A 82 -0.77 13.41 -8.10
C ASP A 82 -2.13 14.06 -7.88
N VAL A 83 -2.92 13.47 -6.99
CA VAL A 83 -4.28 13.94 -6.65
C VAL A 83 -4.33 15.31 -5.95
N THR A 84 -3.18 15.86 -5.55
CA THR A 84 -3.10 17.19 -4.93
C THR A 84 -3.09 18.33 -5.95
N ARG A 85 -2.93 18.00 -7.25
CA ARG A 85 -2.90 18.96 -8.35
C ARG A 85 -4.31 19.19 -8.90
N SER A 86 -4.53 20.38 -9.47
CA SER A 86 -5.77 20.67 -10.19
C SER A 86 -5.83 19.88 -11.49
N TYR A 87 -7.02 19.48 -11.90
CA TYR A 87 -7.28 18.94 -13.22
C TYR A 87 -7.02 20.04 -14.26
N ILE A 88 -5.95 19.89 -14.99
CA ILE A 88 -5.63 20.72 -16.16
C ILE A 88 -5.79 19.82 -17.37
N ILE A 89 -6.24 20.36 -18.49
CA ILE A 89 -6.48 19.64 -19.75
C ILE A 89 -5.36 18.62 -19.98
N PRO A 90 -5.71 17.32 -20.14
CA PRO A 90 -4.71 16.29 -20.35
C PRO A 90 -3.84 16.60 -21.56
N PRO A 91 -2.53 16.36 -21.51
CA PRO A 91 -1.61 16.75 -22.58
C PRO A 91 -1.92 16.11 -23.94
N ASN A 92 -2.68 15.01 -23.97
CA ASN A 92 -2.95 14.22 -25.17
C ASN A 92 -4.46 14.06 -25.46
N GLY A 93 -5.33 15.01 -25.04
CA GLY A 93 -6.75 14.96 -25.28
C GLY A 93 -7.56 14.19 -24.24
N PRO A 94 -8.83 13.84 -24.51
CA PRO A 94 -9.78 13.35 -23.50
C PRO A 94 -9.49 11.92 -23.02
N VAL A 95 -8.71 11.13 -23.78
CA VAL A 95 -8.34 9.76 -23.42
C VAL A 95 -6.89 9.75 -22.94
N VAL A 96 -6.71 9.59 -21.64
CA VAL A 96 -5.38 9.53 -21.03
C VAL A 96 -4.99 8.06 -20.80
N PRO A 97 -3.95 7.56 -21.48
CA PRO A 97 -3.44 6.23 -21.24
C PRO A 97 -2.91 6.07 -19.81
N MET A 98 -3.00 4.82 -19.29
CA MET A 98 -2.44 4.48 -17.98
C MET A 98 -0.91 4.55 -17.99
N PHE A 99 -0.34 4.87 -16.84
CA PHE A 99 1.11 4.84 -16.58
C PHE A 99 1.93 5.86 -17.37
N GLN A 100 1.32 6.95 -17.82
CA GLN A 100 2.07 8.08 -18.37
C GLN A 100 2.92 8.75 -17.28
N GLY A 101 3.94 9.50 -17.71
CA GLY A 101 4.89 10.17 -16.82
C GLY A 101 6.01 9.23 -16.38
N VAL A 102 6.46 9.39 -15.15
CA VAL A 102 7.53 8.58 -14.57
C VAL A 102 6.97 7.28 -14.04
N VAL A 103 7.30 6.16 -14.69
CA VAL A 103 6.84 4.85 -14.25
C VAL A 103 7.53 4.47 -12.95
N ASN A 104 6.73 4.24 -11.90
CA ASN A 104 7.15 3.79 -10.59
C ASN A 104 6.56 2.41 -10.31
N GLN A 105 7.42 1.44 -10.00
CA GLN A 105 7.02 0.08 -9.65
C GLN A 105 7.47 -0.22 -8.23
N ILE A 106 6.55 -0.74 -7.43
CA ILE A 106 6.83 -1.11 -6.05
C ILE A 106 6.39 -2.56 -5.87
N SER A 107 7.29 -3.40 -5.37
CA SER A 107 6.94 -4.72 -4.85
C SER A 107 7.29 -4.80 -3.36
N ALA A 108 6.40 -5.35 -2.58
CA ALA A 108 6.62 -5.55 -1.16
C ALA A 108 6.17 -6.94 -0.73
N VAL A 109 6.95 -7.54 0.16
CA VAL A 109 6.66 -8.82 0.81
C VAL A 109 6.68 -8.59 2.31
N SER A 110 5.66 -9.05 3.00
CA SER A 110 5.60 -9.08 4.46
C SER A 110 5.31 -10.51 4.91
N LEU A 111 6.19 -11.07 5.71
CA LEU A 111 6.01 -12.38 6.34
C LEU A 111 6.01 -12.17 7.85
N ASN A 112 5.00 -12.67 8.53
CA ASN A 112 4.88 -12.57 9.98
C ASN A 112 4.49 -13.92 10.55
N ALA A 113 5.07 -14.28 11.69
CA ALA A 113 4.74 -15.45 12.47
C ALA A 113 4.49 -15.02 13.91
N SER A 114 3.43 -15.53 14.51
CA SER A 114 3.06 -15.32 15.91
C SER A 114 2.92 -16.66 16.60
N TYR A 115 3.63 -16.88 17.67
CA TYR A 115 3.52 -18.08 18.51
C TYR A 115 3.06 -17.73 19.92
N MET A 116 1.97 -18.32 20.36
CA MET A 116 1.42 -18.15 21.71
C MET A 116 2.17 -19.05 22.71
N LEU A 117 3.01 -18.44 23.52
CA LEU A 117 3.74 -19.12 24.62
C LEU A 117 2.78 -19.51 25.75
N TRP A 118 2.01 -18.52 26.19
CA TRP A 118 1.05 -18.62 27.27
C TRP A 118 -0.23 -17.90 26.87
N HIS A 119 -1.28 -18.05 27.64
CA HIS A 119 -2.49 -17.28 27.46
C HIS A 119 -2.16 -15.78 27.41
N ASN A 120 -2.51 -15.12 26.32
CA ASN A 120 -2.24 -13.70 26.02
C ASN A 120 -0.76 -13.28 25.88
N LEU A 121 0.22 -14.21 25.95
CA LEU A 121 1.63 -13.92 25.74
C LEU A 121 2.11 -14.54 24.42
N PHE A 122 2.63 -13.71 23.54
CA PHE A 122 3.07 -14.11 22.20
C PHE A 122 4.51 -13.71 21.92
N ILE A 123 5.20 -14.55 21.16
CA ILE A 123 6.41 -14.17 20.44
C ILE A 123 6.01 -13.89 19.00
N ASP A 124 6.35 -12.71 18.52
CA ASP A 124 6.10 -12.27 17.15
C ASP A 124 7.45 -12.14 16.42
N ALA A 125 7.55 -12.70 15.21
CA ALA A 125 8.68 -12.54 14.32
C ALA A 125 8.17 -12.11 12.95
N GLY A 126 8.91 -11.23 12.26
CA GLY A 126 8.49 -10.74 10.96
C GLY A 126 9.63 -10.24 10.10
N ILE A 127 9.42 -10.35 8.79
CA ILE A 127 10.29 -9.80 7.76
C ILE A 127 9.42 -8.96 6.83
N PHE A 128 9.85 -7.75 6.55
CA PHE A 128 9.28 -6.87 5.55
C PHE A 128 10.37 -6.48 4.56
N SER A 129 10.16 -6.74 3.28
CA SER A 129 11.05 -6.33 2.21
C SER A 129 10.28 -5.55 1.15
N ARG A 130 10.80 -4.38 0.79
CA ARG A 130 10.23 -3.51 -0.23
C ARG A 130 11.29 -3.15 -1.26
N THR A 131 10.95 -3.34 -2.52
CA THR A 131 11.77 -2.91 -3.66
C THR A 131 10.96 -1.87 -4.45
N GLN A 132 11.58 -0.74 -4.72
CA GLN A 132 11.03 0.31 -5.57
C GLN A 132 11.96 0.55 -6.74
N THR A 133 11.42 0.52 -7.95
CA THR A 133 12.11 0.85 -9.20
C THR A 133 11.38 1.99 -9.87
N ASN A 134 12.11 3.01 -10.22
CA ASN A 134 11.57 4.19 -10.87
C ASN A 134 12.47 4.52 -12.07
N SER A 135 11.88 4.94 -13.20
CA SER A 135 12.63 5.28 -14.42
C SER A 135 13.64 6.44 -14.25
N MET A 136 13.56 7.20 -13.15
CA MET A 136 14.48 8.31 -12.83
C MET A 136 15.45 8.00 -11.69
N ILE A 137 15.13 7.02 -10.84
CA ILE A 137 15.90 6.69 -9.63
C ILE A 137 16.35 5.24 -9.75
N LEU A 138 17.61 4.98 -9.44
CA LEU A 138 18.12 3.62 -9.31
C LEU A 138 17.25 2.81 -8.33
N LYS A 139 17.17 1.50 -8.56
CA LYS A 139 16.46 0.54 -7.70
C LYS A 139 16.77 0.80 -6.22
N LYS A 140 15.73 1.06 -5.42
CA LYS A 140 15.83 1.20 -3.96
C LYS A 140 15.22 -0.03 -3.32
N GLN A 141 15.97 -0.67 -2.42
CA GLN A 141 15.52 -1.83 -1.65
C GLN A 141 15.67 -1.55 -0.17
N SER A 142 14.68 -1.98 0.61
CA SER A 142 14.68 -1.88 2.07
C SER A 142 14.16 -3.20 2.64
N THR A 143 14.86 -3.74 3.64
CA THR A 143 14.45 -4.94 4.36
C THR A 143 14.49 -4.67 5.85
N ILE A 144 13.42 -5.02 6.55
CA ILE A 144 13.25 -4.81 7.99
C ILE A 144 12.93 -6.16 8.63
N TYR A 145 13.69 -6.50 9.67
CA TYR A 145 13.45 -7.66 10.51
C TYR A 145 12.85 -7.18 11.84
N ARG A 146 11.86 -7.90 12.31
CA ARG A 146 11.19 -7.61 13.59
C ARG A 146 11.14 -8.86 14.44
N ILE A 147 11.42 -8.72 15.72
CA ILE A 147 11.16 -9.73 16.74
C ILE A 147 10.63 -9.02 17.98
N GLY A 148 9.67 -9.60 18.66
CA GLY A 148 9.07 -8.96 19.81
C GLY A 148 8.28 -9.93 20.68
N LEU A 149 8.01 -9.48 21.89
CA LEU A 149 7.08 -10.08 22.82
C LEU A 149 5.84 -9.20 22.90
N ARG A 150 4.67 -9.80 22.81
CA ARG A 150 3.39 -9.10 22.90
C ARG A 150 2.55 -9.74 24.00
N LEU A 151 2.14 -8.92 24.96
CA LEU A 151 1.24 -9.29 26.03
C LEU A 151 -0.08 -8.54 25.86
N ASN A 152 -1.17 -9.29 25.69
CA ASN A 152 -2.51 -8.73 25.62
C ASN A 152 -3.11 -8.73 27.04
N LEU A 153 -3.10 -7.56 27.68
CA LEU A 153 -3.76 -7.38 28.97
C LEU A 153 -5.23 -6.99 28.76
N ALA A 154 -6.12 -7.53 29.57
CA ALA A 154 -7.49 -7.04 29.63
C ALA A 154 -7.47 -5.61 30.15
N GLN A 155 -8.14 -4.70 29.44
CA GLN A 155 -8.31 -3.34 29.90
C GLN A 155 -9.23 -3.37 31.13
N GLN A 156 -8.68 -3.04 32.31
CA GLN A 156 -9.48 -2.85 33.51
C GLN A 156 -9.82 -1.36 33.61
N ASP A 157 -11.11 -1.08 33.65
CA ASP A 157 -11.59 0.28 33.90
C ASP A 157 -11.62 0.50 35.42
N TYR A 158 -10.69 1.27 35.94
CA TYR A 158 -10.61 1.62 37.38
C TYR A 158 -11.47 2.85 37.73
N ARG A 159 -12.48 3.16 36.96
CA ARG A 159 -13.43 4.22 37.33
C ARG A 159 -14.39 3.65 38.36
N ASN A 160 -14.09 3.89 39.64
CA ASN A 160 -15.05 3.85 40.74
C ASN A 160 -15.57 5.28 40.93
#